data_0b60c79c57392e06d256a9b65c132b97
#
_entry.id   0b60c79c57392e06d256a9b65c132b97
#
_cell.length_a   1.000
_cell.length_b   1.000
_cell.length_c   1.000
_cell.angle_alpha   90.00
_cell.angle_beta   90.00
_cell.angle_gamma   90.00
#
_symmetry.space_group_name_H-M   'P 1'
#
loop_
_entity.id
_entity.type
_entity.pdbx_description
1 polymer ?
#
loop_
_entity_poly.entity_id
_entity_poly.type
_entity_poly.pdbx_seq_one_letter_code
_entity_poly.pdbx_strand_id
1 'polypeptide(L)'
;MTKVKFKTIVKIANEIKKHVEKNYVLPGSVTVDGVKYSYTQAGYIIAKAVQSPGKDVELINVAKAPKKSGETVELKLTKAEYKEAAKILTDFIKSKKRLPNYLKFKGKKIKQRVFIYSFAKIIVWYNKNENTLPKTCKFRTSETVKKSSDKSTTCTNPYTSKPHYTGSGCNALGQCTSYYCGPHSIHQGLRKFGITSISESTLAGWAGTTTSGTDHDGLNTAIKKAAKKAGIDVDIKWYNFSDLGKTVKERFAALAKMICKKNVFAFTHIGYQCSGECSSGTVFGHYEMLDKIDVKNQEVRALNSLGNHCGSGYCGHLQWRSFSLEAHFISNISQKSICVVTKK
;
A
#
# COMPACT_ATOMS: atom_id res chain seq x y z
N MET A 1 -25.32 -15.44 24.91
CA MET A 1 -24.32 -14.67 24.13
C MET A 1 -22.95 -15.31 24.30
N THR A 2 -22.22 -15.52 23.20
CA THR A 2 -20.91 -16.19 23.25
C THR A 2 -19.85 -15.24 23.83
N LYS A 3 -19.16 -15.66 24.89
CA LYS A 3 -18.03 -14.92 25.45
C LYS A 3 -16.71 -15.50 24.96
N VAL A 4 -15.77 -14.63 24.57
CA VAL A 4 -14.41 -14.98 24.21
C VAL A 4 -13.57 -14.92 25.48
N LYS A 5 -12.97 -16.05 25.85
CA LYS A 5 -12.10 -16.15 27.05
C LYS A 5 -10.87 -15.26 26.88
N PHE A 6 -10.39 -14.66 27.97
CA PHE A 6 -9.23 -13.77 27.91
C PHE A 6 -7.99 -14.47 27.32
N LYS A 7 -7.76 -15.75 27.61
CA LYS A 7 -6.67 -16.55 27.02
C LYS A 7 -6.75 -16.59 25.48
N THR A 8 -7.96 -16.73 24.92
CA THR A 8 -8.20 -16.68 23.47
C THR A 8 -7.98 -15.26 22.92
N ILE A 9 -8.36 -14.21 23.68
CA ILE A 9 -8.10 -12.80 23.27
C ILE A 9 -6.59 -12.53 23.14
N VAL A 10 -5.80 -13.07 24.06
CA VAL A 10 -4.31 -12.98 23.96
C VAL A 10 -3.79 -13.64 22.69
N LYS A 11 -4.32 -14.81 22.32
CA LYS A 11 -3.94 -15.49 21.06
C LYS A 11 -4.36 -14.64 19.83
N ILE A 12 -5.59 -14.10 19.82
CA ILE A 12 -6.08 -13.21 18.75
C ILE A 12 -5.17 -11.98 18.63
N ALA A 13 -4.82 -11.33 19.74
CA ALA A 13 -3.94 -10.18 19.76
C ALA A 13 -2.54 -10.52 19.23
N ASN A 14 -2.02 -11.70 19.55
CA ASN A 14 -0.72 -12.17 19.09
C ASN A 14 -0.72 -12.42 17.58
N GLU A 15 -1.77 -13.03 17.03
CA GLU A 15 -1.92 -13.26 15.59
C GLU A 15 -2.06 -11.94 14.82
N ILE A 16 -2.88 -10.99 15.31
CA ILE A 16 -2.95 -9.63 14.73
C ILE A 16 -1.56 -8.96 14.74
N LYS A 17 -0.88 -9.01 15.89
CA LYS A 17 0.47 -8.43 16.04
C LYS A 17 1.46 -9.05 15.06
N LYS A 18 1.57 -10.38 15.03
CA LYS A 18 2.45 -11.11 14.10
C LYS A 18 2.16 -10.77 12.64
N HIS A 19 0.86 -10.79 12.27
CA HIS A 19 0.46 -10.50 10.89
C HIS A 19 0.84 -9.07 10.48
N VAL A 20 0.54 -8.07 11.34
CA VAL A 20 0.88 -6.67 11.04
C VAL A 20 2.40 -6.45 11.02
N GLU A 21 3.16 -7.11 11.88
CA GLU A 21 4.62 -7.02 11.89
C GLU A 21 5.27 -7.67 10.67
N LYS A 22 4.64 -8.71 10.11
CA LYS A 22 5.11 -9.41 8.92
C LYS A 22 4.65 -8.74 7.62
N ASN A 23 3.38 -8.35 7.54
CA ASN A 23 2.71 -7.97 6.29
C ASN A 23 2.35 -6.48 6.22
N TYR A 24 2.54 -5.73 7.31
CA TYR A 24 2.24 -4.29 7.43
C TYR A 24 0.78 -3.89 7.16
N VAL A 25 -0.12 -4.86 7.11
CA VAL A 25 -1.57 -4.67 6.94
C VAL A 25 -2.33 -5.44 8.01
N LEU A 26 -3.58 -5.06 8.25
CA LEU A 26 -4.47 -5.88 9.09
C LEU A 26 -4.87 -7.14 8.31
N PRO A 27 -4.91 -8.33 8.95
CA PRO A 27 -5.47 -9.52 8.32
C PRO A 27 -6.96 -9.33 8.08
N GLY A 28 -7.53 -9.97 7.08
CA GLY A 28 -8.99 -10.01 6.90
C GLY A 28 -9.72 -10.69 8.06
N SER A 29 -9.07 -11.72 8.61
CA SER A 29 -9.52 -12.48 9.79
C SER A 29 -8.32 -13.20 10.43
N VAL A 30 -8.50 -13.67 11.66
CA VAL A 30 -7.59 -14.60 12.36
C VAL A 30 -8.36 -15.82 12.81
N THR A 31 -7.74 -16.99 12.73
CA THR A 31 -8.31 -18.24 13.24
C THR A 31 -7.57 -18.64 14.51
N VAL A 32 -8.29 -18.79 15.60
CA VAL A 32 -7.75 -19.17 16.91
C VAL A 32 -8.63 -20.24 17.51
N ASP A 33 -8.01 -21.34 17.95
CA ASP A 33 -8.71 -22.50 18.54
C ASP A 33 -9.87 -23.00 17.63
N GLY A 34 -9.66 -23.04 16.29
CA GLY A 34 -10.66 -23.45 15.30
C GLY A 34 -11.73 -22.41 14.97
N VAL A 35 -11.80 -21.30 15.69
CA VAL A 35 -12.80 -20.24 15.49
C VAL A 35 -12.19 -19.09 14.68
N LYS A 36 -12.93 -18.66 13.63
CA LYS A 36 -12.54 -17.54 12.76
C LYS A 36 -13.12 -16.22 13.28
N TYR A 37 -12.26 -15.27 13.58
CA TYR A 37 -12.61 -13.90 13.98
C TYR A 37 -12.27 -12.92 12.87
N SER A 38 -13.22 -12.13 12.40
CA SER A 38 -12.92 -11.02 11.48
C SER A 38 -12.02 -9.98 12.16
N TYR A 39 -11.24 -9.21 11.40
CA TYR A 39 -10.41 -8.16 11.98
C TYR A 39 -11.23 -7.09 12.71
N THR A 40 -12.50 -6.93 12.35
CA THR A 40 -13.43 -5.99 12.99
C THR A 40 -13.86 -6.49 14.36
N GLN A 41 -14.20 -7.77 14.48
CA GLN A 41 -14.46 -8.44 15.76
C GLN A 41 -13.23 -8.45 16.65
N ALA A 42 -12.07 -8.83 16.09
CA ALA A 42 -10.79 -8.82 16.81
C ALA A 42 -10.46 -7.41 17.34
N GLY A 43 -10.66 -6.36 16.54
CA GLY A 43 -10.46 -4.97 16.95
C GLY A 43 -11.33 -4.57 18.16
N TYR A 44 -12.62 -4.98 18.17
CA TYR A 44 -13.52 -4.73 19.29
C TYR A 44 -13.09 -5.50 20.53
N ILE A 45 -12.86 -6.82 20.41
CA ILE A 45 -12.51 -7.70 21.53
C ILE A 45 -11.23 -7.22 22.21
N ILE A 46 -10.19 -6.92 21.41
CA ILE A 46 -8.91 -6.46 21.92
C ILE A 46 -9.06 -5.09 22.61
N ALA A 47 -9.81 -4.15 22.04
CA ALA A 47 -10.05 -2.84 22.66
C ALA A 47 -10.83 -2.96 23.99
N LYS A 48 -11.79 -3.88 24.08
CA LYS A 48 -12.49 -4.19 25.36
C LYS A 48 -11.51 -4.77 26.38
N ALA A 49 -10.64 -5.69 25.96
CA ALA A 49 -9.64 -6.28 26.84
C ALA A 49 -8.63 -5.25 27.36
N VAL A 50 -8.26 -4.24 26.56
CA VAL A 50 -7.39 -3.14 27.02
C VAL A 50 -8.04 -2.33 28.17
N GLN A 51 -9.35 -2.15 28.14
CA GLN A 51 -10.07 -1.43 29.21
C GLN A 51 -10.12 -2.26 30.49
N SER A 52 -10.37 -3.57 30.38
CA SER A 52 -10.55 -4.50 31.49
C SER A 52 -9.76 -5.79 31.24
N PRO A 53 -8.42 -5.75 31.35
CA PRO A 53 -7.59 -6.91 31.07
C PRO A 53 -7.85 -8.04 32.07
N GLY A 54 -7.69 -9.26 31.62
CA GLY A 54 -7.99 -10.46 32.41
C GLY A 54 -9.46 -10.91 32.34
N LYS A 55 -10.36 -10.09 31.83
CA LYS A 55 -11.79 -10.42 31.73
C LYS A 55 -12.17 -10.95 30.35
N ASP A 56 -13.10 -11.90 30.34
CA ASP A 56 -13.74 -12.37 29.12
C ASP A 56 -14.57 -11.28 28.47
N VAL A 57 -14.65 -11.31 27.14
CA VAL A 57 -15.34 -10.29 26.34
C VAL A 57 -16.47 -10.93 25.54
N GLU A 58 -17.64 -10.33 25.57
CA GLU A 58 -18.78 -10.72 24.74
C GLU A 58 -18.46 -10.53 23.27
N LEU A 59 -18.72 -11.56 22.48
CA LEU A 59 -18.56 -11.51 21.03
C LEU A 59 -19.78 -10.82 20.40
N ILE A 60 -19.54 -9.76 19.66
CA ILE A 60 -20.58 -9.05 18.92
C ILE A 60 -20.26 -9.00 17.43
N ASN A 61 -21.29 -8.82 16.62
CA ASN A 61 -21.09 -8.54 15.20
C ASN A 61 -20.62 -7.10 15.00
N VAL A 62 -19.55 -6.93 14.26
CA VAL A 62 -18.95 -5.63 13.93
C VAL A 62 -18.74 -5.53 12.44
N ALA A 63 -19.51 -4.69 11.77
CA ALA A 63 -19.36 -4.45 10.34
C ALA A 63 -18.07 -3.68 10.03
N LYS A 64 -17.64 -3.75 8.77
CA LYS A 64 -16.51 -2.97 8.27
C LYS A 64 -16.88 -1.48 8.21
N ALA A 65 -15.87 -0.63 8.29
CA ALA A 65 -16.04 0.79 8.01
C ALA A 65 -16.37 1.01 6.53
N PRO A 66 -17.32 1.89 6.19
CA PRO A 66 -17.71 2.14 4.79
C PRO A 66 -16.59 2.81 3.99
N LYS A 67 -15.79 3.67 4.62
CA LYS A 67 -14.67 4.37 3.98
C LYS A 67 -13.51 4.48 4.94
N LYS A 68 -12.58 3.54 4.88
CA LYS A 68 -11.36 3.59 5.70
C LYS A 68 -10.56 4.85 5.39
N SER A 69 -10.16 5.58 6.42
CA SER A 69 -9.38 6.81 6.29
C SER A 69 -8.50 7.04 7.52
N GLY A 70 -7.92 8.22 7.63
CA GLY A 70 -7.04 8.60 8.72
C GLY A 70 -5.57 8.59 8.31
N GLU A 71 -4.74 8.96 9.24
CA GLU A 71 -3.29 9.10 9.08
C GLU A 71 -2.51 8.05 9.88
N THR A 72 -1.31 7.75 9.42
CA THR A 72 -0.34 7.00 10.22
C THR A 72 0.27 7.97 11.20
N VAL A 73 0.12 7.69 12.50
CA VAL A 73 0.61 8.55 13.58
C VAL A 73 1.73 7.85 14.35
N GLU A 74 2.56 8.65 15.03
CA GLU A 74 3.40 8.19 16.12
C GLU A 74 3.02 8.99 17.37
N LEU A 75 2.25 8.37 18.27
CA LEU A 75 1.82 8.97 19.54
C LEU A 75 2.28 8.09 20.71
N LYS A 76 2.95 8.66 21.67
CA LYS A 76 3.23 8.00 22.95
C LYS A 76 2.08 8.32 23.90
N LEU A 77 1.27 7.30 24.20
CA LEU A 77 0.11 7.41 25.10
C LEU A 77 0.40 6.80 26.45
N THR A 78 -0.01 7.47 27.51
CA THR A 78 -0.03 6.94 28.89
C THR A 78 -1.08 5.84 29.04
N LYS A 79 -1.05 5.13 30.17
CA LYS A 79 -2.03 4.09 30.50
C LYS A 79 -3.47 4.63 30.50
N ALA A 80 -3.71 5.80 31.05
CA ALA A 80 -5.03 6.44 31.02
C ALA A 80 -5.47 6.74 29.59
N GLU A 81 -4.62 7.36 28.79
CA GLU A 81 -4.93 7.79 27.44
C GLU A 81 -5.21 6.63 26.48
N TYR A 82 -4.43 5.54 26.52
CA TYR A 82 -4.73 4.43 25.62
C TYR A 82 -5.98 3.63 26.05
N LYS A 83 -6.31 3.61 27.35
CA LYS A 83 -7.59 3.06 27.83
C LYS A 83 -8.77 3.93 27.39
N GLU A 84 -8.63 5.25 27.42
CA GLU A 84 -9.60 6.19 26.89
C GLU A 84 -9.81 6.00 25.38
N ALA A 85 -8.72 5.93 24.61
CA ALA A 85 -8.78 5.64 23.17
C ALA A 85 -9.51 4.31 22.88
N ALA A 86 -9.26 3.28 23.68
CA ALA A 86 -9.96 2.00 23.59
C ALA A 86 -11.45 2.12 23.93
N LYS A 87 -11.79 2.95 24.93
CA LYS A 87 -13.19 3.24 25.31
C LYS A 87 -13.92 3.95 24.18
N ILE A 88 -13.36 5.01 23.61
CA ILE A 88 -13.95 5.75 22.47
C ILE A 88 -14.24 4.78 21.31
N LEU A 89 -13.29 3.89 20.97
CA LEU A 89 -13.50 2.89 19.92
C LEU A 89 -14.67 1.97 20.24
N THR A 90 -14.72 1.41 21.45
CA THR A 90 -15.75 0.43 21.81
C THR A 90 -17.13 1.06 21.94
N ASP A 91 -17.23 2.29 22.43
CA ASP A 91 -18.49 3.03 22.53
C ASP A 91 -19.03 3.36 21.12
N PHE A 92 -18.15 3.77 20.20
CA PHE A 92 -18.54 3.94 18.79
C PHE A 92 -19.07 2.63 18.19
N ILE A 93 -18.36 1.50 18.42
CA ILE A 93 -18.79 0.20 17.88
C ILE A 93 -20.12 -0.24 18.48
N LYS A 94 -20.32 -0.06 19.76
CA LYS A 94 -21.60 -0.39 20.40
C LYS A 94 -22.77 0.40 19.81
N SER A 95 -22.57 1.70 19.57
CA SER A 95 -23.58 2.59 18.98
C SER A 95 -23.82 2.31 17.51
N LYS A 96 -22.77 2.16 16.70
CA LYS A 96 -22.87 2.11 15.23
C LYS A 96 -22.77 0.70 14.65
N LYS A 97 -22.52 -0.33 15.47
CA LYS A 97 -22.38 -1.74 15.08
C LYS A 97 -21.31 -2.00 13.99
N ARG A 98 -20.37 -1.07 13.82
CA ARG A 98 -19.29 -1.14 12.84
C ARG A 98 -18.01 -0.48 13.35
N LEU A 99 -16.87 -0.75 12.69
CA LEU A 99 -15.65 0.02 12.92
C LEU A 99 -15.81 1.48 12.41
N PRO A 100 -15.18 2.46 13.08
CA PRO A 100 -15.06 3.81 12.55
C PRO A 100 -14.10 3.84 11.36
N ASN A 101 -14.23 4.83 10.48
CA ASN A 101 -13.30 5.05 9.38
C ASN A 101 -11.87 5.31 9.90
N TYR A 102 -11.78 6.02 11.00
CA TYR A 102 -10.57 6.33 11.78
C TYR A 102 -10.95 6.50 13.25
N LEU A 103 -10.00 6.39 14.15
CA LEU A 103 -10.15 6.77 15.55
C LEU A 103 -9.72 8.23 15.73
N LYS A 104 -10.63 9.10 16.16
CA LYS A 104 -10.28 10.49 16.52
C LYS A 104 -9.77 10.52 17.95
N PHE A 105 -8.51 10.87 18.14
CA PHE A 105 -7.89 10.97 19.46
C PHE A 105 -6.77 12.02 19.45
N LYS A 106 -6.74 12.91 20.47
CA LYS A 106 -5.77 14.01 20.57
C LYS A 106 -5.63 14.82 19.27
N GLY A 107 -6.74 15.22 18.67
CA GLY A 107 -6.77 15.99 17.43
C GLY A 107 -6.38 15.21 16.17
N LYS A 108 -5.94 13.95 16.28
CA LYS A 108 -5.51 13.10 15.16
C LYS A 108 -6.60 12.15 14.70
N LYS A 109 -6.63 11.89 13.40
CA LYS A 109 -7.48 10.88 12.76
C LYS A 109 -6.65 9.61 12.52
N ILE A 110 -6.62 8.70 13.49
CA ILE A 110 -5.74 7.55 13.52
C ILE A 110 -6.29 6.41 12.67
N LYS A 111 -5.51 5.88 11.72
CA LYS A 111 -5.88 4.73 10.87
C LYS A 111 -6.20 3.47 11.70
N GLN A 112 -7.13 2.65 11.21
CA GLN A 112 -7.51 1.38 11.84
C GLN A 112 -6.31 0.48 12.14
N ARG A 113 -5.37 0.33 11.19
CA ARG A 113 -4.16 -0.47 11.37
C ARG A 113 -3.37 -0.03 12.60
N VAL A 114 -3.22 1.27 12.82
CA VAL A 114 -2.44 1.82 13.94
C VAL A 114 -3.08 1.49 15.28
N PHE A 115 -4.37 1.80 15.46
CA PHE A 115 -4.98 1.60 16.77
C PHE A 115 -5.24 0.12 17.10
N ILE A 116 -5.69 -0.70 16.15
CA ILE A 116 -5.90 -2.14 16.40
C ILE A 116 -4.59 -2.84 16.73
N TYR A 117 -3.51 -2.57 15.97
CA TYR A 117 -2.19 -3.11 16.24
C TYR A 117 -1.64 -2.64 17.59
N SER A 118 -1.82 -1.37 17.95
CA SER A 118 -1.33 -0.84 19.22
C SER A 118 -2.06 -1.47 20.41
N PHE A 119 -3.37 -1.67 20.31
CA PHE A 119 -4.11 -2.40 21.33
C PHE A 119 -3.69 -3.87 21.43
N ALA A 120 -3.42 -4.51 20.30
CA ALA A 120 -2.90 -5.88 20.29
C ALA A 120 -1.54 -5.97 21.00
N LYS A 121 -0.63 -5.02 20.78
CA LYS A 121 0.65 -4.95 21.51
C LYS A 121 0.45 -4.82 23.02
N ILE A 122 -0.51 -4.02 23.46
CA ILE A 122 -0.80 -3.82 24.89
C ILE A 122 -1.23 -5.14 25.53
N ILE A 123 -2.12 -5.90 24.88
CA ILE A 123 -2.60 -7.19 25.40
C ILE A 123 -1.49 -8.25 25.40
N VAL A 124 -0.67 -8.31 24.35
CA VAL A 124 0.49 -9.21 24.32
C VAL A 124 1.52 -8.85 25.39
N TRP A 125 1.76 -7.56 25.62
CA TRP A 125 2.61 -7.08 26.71
C TRP A 125 2.06 -7.51 28.07
N TYR A 126 0.78 -7.24 28.34
CA TYR A 126 0.10 -7.58 29.58
C TYR A 126 0.30 -9.06 29.94
N ASN A 127 0.08 -9.95 28.98
CA ASN A 127 0.24 -11.39 29.17
C ASN A 127 1.70 -11.83 29.42
N LYS A 128 2.67 -11.07 28.93
CA LYS A 128 4.11 -11.39 29.10
C LYS A 128 4.74 -10.76 30.34
N ASN A 129 4.08 -9.79 30.96
CA ASN A 129 4.62 -9.01 32.08
C ASN A 129 3.67 -9.09 33.29
N GLU A 130 3.53 -10.31 33.82
CA GLU A 130 2.82 -10.60 35.07
C GLU A 130 1.45 -9.93 35.18
N ASN A 131 0.72 -9.95 34.08
CA ASN A 131 -0.60 -9.31 33.99
C ASN A 131 -0.62 -7.80 34.35
N THR A 132 0.50 -7.13 34.10
CA THR A 132 0.62 -5.68 34.32
C THR A 132 0.54 -4.92 33.00
N LEU A 133 -0.34 -3.91 32.95
CA LEU A 133 -0.45 -3.03 31.77
C LEU A 133 0.77 -2.11 31.66
N PRO A 134 1.29 -1.86 30.43
CA PRO A 134 2.43 -0.98 30.24
C PRO A 134 2.10 0.46 30.69
N LYS A 135 3.04 1.15 31.34
CA LYS A 135 2.87 2.56 31.75
C LYS A 135 2.58 3.47 30.56
N THR A 136 3.19 3.18 29.40
CA THR A 136 2.96 3.90 28.15
C THR A 136 2.93 2.94 26.95
N CYS A 137 2.23 3.32 25.88
CA CYS A 137 2.26 2.62 24.61
C CYS A 137 2.46 3.61 23.46
N LYS A 138 3.33 3.26 22.51
CA LYS A 138 3.44 4.01 21.26
C LYS A 138 2.38 3.50 20.28
N PHE A 139 1.43 4.37 19.93
CA PHE A 139 0.50 4.16 18.84
C PHE A 139 1.23 4.48 17.54
N ARG A 140 1.72 3.44 16.92
CA ARG A 140 2.45 3.49 15.65
C ARG A 140 2.32 2.15 14.96
N THR A 141 2.61 2.08 13.68
CA THR A 141 2.75 0.80 12.99
C THR A 141 4.09 0.15 13.32
N SER A 142 4.23 -1.15 13.04
CA SER A 142 5.47 -1.89 13.28
C SER A 142 6.67 -1.33 12.50
N GLU A 143 6.42 -0.55 11.47
CA GLU A 143 7.40 0.08 10.59
C GLU A 143 8.31 1.07 11.32
N THR A 144 7.85 1.64 12.44
CA THR A 144 8.64 2.61 13.23
C THR A 144 9.60 1.96 14.26
N VAL A 145 9.64 0.62 14.36
CA VAL A 145 10.34 -0.05 15.48
C VAL A 145 11.82 -0.36 15.20
N LYS A 146 12.24 -0.42 13.96
CA LYS A 146 13.67 -0.62 13.66
C LYS A 146 14.37 0.71 13.42
N LYS A 147 14.82 1.36 14.48
CA LYS A 147 16.08 2.10 14.43
C LYS A 147 17.20 1.05 14.30
N SER A 148 17.36 0.50 13.12
CA SER A 148 18.64 0.01 12.71
C SER A 148 19.41 1.19 12.14
N SER A 149 20.72 1.19 12.31
CA SER A 149 21.69 2.13 11.76
C SER A 149 21.73 2.22 10.23
N ASP A 150 20.73 1.74 9.54
CA ASP A 150 20.53 1.95 8.11
C ASP A 150 19.94 3.34 7.91
N LYS A 151 20.76 4.22 7.36
CA LYS A 151 20.29 5.49 6.78
C LYS A 151 19.11 5.13 5.87
N SER A 152 17.87 5.35 6.36
CA SER A 152 16.65 5.19 5.61
C SER A 152 16.74 6.10 4.38
N THR A 153 16.98 5.49 3.25
CA THR A 153 16.87 6.18 1.99
C THR A 153 15.37 6.31 1.70
N THR A 154 14.71 7.30 2.32
CA THR A 154 13.43 7.75 1.82
C THR A 154 13.72 8.27 0.44
N CYS A 155 13.29 7.53 -0.57
CA CYS A 155 13.37 8.03 -1.92
C CYS A 155 12.37 9.17 -2.05
N THR A 156 12.80 10.37 -1.70
CA THR A 156 12.17 11.59 -2.18
C THR A 156 12.54 11.73 -3.65
N ASN A 157 11.92 10.91 -4.49
CA ASN A 157 11.98 11.15 -5.90
C ASN A 157 11.50 12.59 -6.12
N PRO A 158 12.27 13.48 -6.78
CA PRO A 158 11.85 14.83 -7.12
C PRO A 158 10.66 14.84 -8.09
N TYR A 159 10.15 13.71 -8.45
CA TYR A 159 8.89 13.55 -9.14
C TYR A 159 7.81 14.10 -8.25
N THR A 160 7.59 15.39 -8.41
CA THR A 160 6.45 16.01 -7.78
C THR A 160 5.20 15.43 -8.43
N SER A 161 4.47 14.81 -7.62
CA SER A 161 3.16 14.21 -7.74
C SER A 161 2.04 15.10 -8.30
N LYS A 162 2.31 15.98 -9.22
CA LYS A 162 1.24 16.59 -10.01
C LYS A 162 1.15 15.80 -11.31
N PRO A 163 0.14 14.95 -11.44
CA PRO A 163 -0.15 14.29 -12.70
C PRO A 163 -0.34 15.40 -13.73
N HIS A 164 0.33 15.29 -14.83
CA HIS A 164 0.17 16.23 -15.91
C HIS A 164 -0.90 15.68 -16.84
N TYR A 165 -1.99 16.39 -16.90
CA TYR A 165 -3.06 16.12 -17.83
C TYR A 165 -2.58 16.24 -19.27
N THR A 166 -2.92 15.28 -20.08
CA THR A 166 -2.56 15.26 -21.47
C THR A 166 -3.81 15.40 -22.31
N GLY A 167 -4.05 16.57 -22.81
CA GLY A 167 -4.96 16.80 -23.91
C GLY A 167 -6.46 16.68 -23.63
N SER A 168 -7.26 17.30 -24.47
CA SER A 168 -8.71 17.15 -24.52
C SER A 168 -9.08 15.71 -24.87
N GLY A 169 -9.81 15.04 -24.01
CA GLY A 169 -10.36 13.70 -24.25
C GLY A 169 -9.81 12.57 -23.38
N CYS A 170 -8.71 12.78 -22.67
CA CYS A 170 -8.23 11.84 -21.66
C CYS A 170 -8.77 12.23 -20.29
N ASN A 171 -9.23 11.26 -19.52
CA ASN A 171 -9.53 11.50 -18.11
C ASN A 171 -8.30 12.09 -17.42
N ALA A 172 -8.54 13.05 -16.57
CA ALA A 172 -7.56 13.94 -15.96
C ALA A 172 -6.30 13.30 -15.35
N LEU A 173 -6.24 11.99 -15.19
CA LEU A 173 -5.12 11.23 -14.65
C LEU A 173 -5.05 9.83 -15.27
N GLY A 174 -5.88 9.52 -16.24
CA GLY A 174 -5.98 8.23 -16.87
C GLY A 174 -5.40 8.23 -18.28
N GLN A 175 -5.13 7.04 -18.76
CA GLN A 175 -4.78 6.80 -20.15
C GLN A 175 -5.91 7.19 -21.10
N CYS A 176 -5.56 7.59 -22.33
CA CYS A 176 -6.53 8.07 -23.33
C CYS A 176 -7.46 6.99 -23.88
N THR A 177 -7.03 5.72 -23.82
CA THR A 177 -7.81 4.54 -24.25
C THR A 177 -7.65 3.42 -23.24
N SER A 178 -8.48 2.37 -23.32
CA SER A 178 -8.41 1.20 -22.43
C SER A 178 -7.09 0.40 -22.55
N TYR A 179 -6.29 0.63 -23.57
CA TYR A 179 -5.06 -0.14 -23.87
C TYR A 179 -3.78 0.71 -23.93
N TYR A 180 -3.81 1.98 -23.50
CA TYR A 180 -2.66 2.88 -23.51
C TYR A 180 -1.85 2.89 -22.20
N CYS A 181 -1.97 1.88 -21.35
CA CYS A 181 -1.24 1.84 -20.06
C CYS A 181 0.29 1.95 -20.23
N GLY A 182 0.89 1.31 -21.24
CA GLY A 182 2.29 1.42 -21.57
C GLY A 182 2.68 2.84 -22.04
N PRO A 183 2.09 3.37 -23.13
CA PRO A 183 2.27 4.74 -23.57
C PRO A 183 2.07 5.78 -22.49
N HIS A 184 1.05 5.63 -21.64
CA HIS A 184 0.80 6.52 -20.51
C HIS A 184 1.94 6.48 -19.49
N SER A 185 2.39 5.29 -19.12
CA SER A 185 3.47 5.12 -18.12
C SER A 185 4.78 5.77 -18.59
N ILE A 186 5.17 5.57 -19.85
CA ILE A 186 6.38 6.21 -20.42
C ILE A 186 6.17 7.71 -20.62
N HIS A 187 4.98 8.17 -20.98
CA HIS A 187 4.65 9.59 -21.08
C HIS A 187 4.88 10.32 -19.77
N GLN A 188 4.40 9.75 -18.66
CA GLN A 188 4.65 10.28 -17.32
C GLN A 188 6.14 10.23 -16.95
N GLY A 189 6.85 9.16 -17.31
CA GLY A 189 8.28 9.00 -17.08
C GLY A 189 9.13 10.01 -17.83
N LEU A 190 8.86 10.26 -19.09
CA LEU A 190 9.58 11.20 -19.96
C LEU A 190 9.50 12.64 -19.45
N ARG A 191 8.42 13.02 -18.78
CA ARG A 191 8.28 14.34 -18.15
C ARG A 191 9.34 14.59 -17.08
N LYS A 192 9.85 13.56 -16.44
CA LYS A 192 10.98 13.66 -15.50
C LYS A 192 12.27 14.12 -16.21
N PHE A 193 12.37 13.90 -17.50
CA PHE A 193 13.48 14.37 -18.33
C PHE A 193 13.21 15.72 -18.99
N GLY A 194 12.06 16.35 -18.68
CA GLY A 194 11.63 17.60 -19.27
C GLY A 194 10.95 17.44 -20.65
N ILE A 195 10.67 16.20 -21.07
CA ILE A 195 9.99 15.92 -22.34
C ILE A 195 8.49 16.00 -22.12
N THR A 196 7.88 17.12 -22.48
CA THR A 196 6.44 17.41 -22.24
C THR A 196 5.64 17.61 -23.52
N SER A 197 6.31 17.77 -24.67
CA SER A 197 5.69 18.11 -25.96
C SER A 197 5.22 16.90 -26.77
N ILE A 198 5.49 15.66 -26.29
CA ILE A 198 5.12 14.45 -27.01
C ILE A 198 3.84 13.90 -26.38
N SER A 199 2.78 13.78 -27.19
CA SER A 199 1.51 13.26 -26.71
C SER A 199 1.54 11.75 -26.46
N GLU A 200 0.63 11.27 -25.64
CA GLU A 200 0.45 9.84 -25.37
C GLU A 200 0.09 9.06 -26.64
N SER A 201 -0.75 9.64 -27.52
CA SER A 201 -1.09 9.04 -28.82
C SER A 201 0.11 8.94 -29.75
N THR A 202 1.01 9.94 -29.75
CA THR A 202 2.25 9.88 -30.51
C THR A 202 3.14 8.74 -30.00
N LEU A 203 3.26 8.59 -28.68
CA LEU A 203 4.02 7.48 -28.08
C LEU A 203 3.38 6.13 -28.41
N ALA A 204 2.07 6.02 -28.37
CA ALA A 204 1.35 4.81 -28.75
C ALA A 204 1.60 4.41 -30.21
N GLY A 205 1.55 5.39 -31.13
CA GLY A 205 1.90 5.16 -32.54
C GLY A 205 3.34 4.70 -32.73
N TRP A 206 4.30 5.30 -32.01
CA TRP A 206 5.70 4.89 -32.07
C TRP A 206 5.97 3.52 -31.45
N ALA A 207 5.19 3.15 -30.46
CA ALA A 207 5.25 1.87 -29.77
C ALA A 207 4.53 0.73 -30.53
N GLY A 208 3.81 1.04 -31.60
CA GLY A 208 2.97 0.04 -32.29
C GLY A 208 1.85 -0.49 -31.40
N THR A 209 1.33 0.35 -30.50
CA THR A 209 0.27 -0.04 -29.56
C THR A 209 -1.02 -0.42 -30.29
N THR A 210 -1.59 -1.54 -29.95
CA THR A 210 -2.86 -2.05 -30.48
C THR A 210 -3.89 -2.16 -29.35
N THR A 211 -5.09 -2.63 -29.68
CA THR A 211 -6.12 -2.98 -28.67
C THR A 211 -5.70 -4.08 -27.70
N SER A 212 -4.67 -4.87 -28.06
CA SER A 212 -4.02 -5.86 -27.18
C SER A 212 -2.93 -5.28 -26.28
N GLY A 213 -2.72 -3.96 -26.32
CA GLY A 213 -1.70 -3.27 -25.53
C GLY A 213 -0.41 -3.05 -26.30
N THR A 214 0.69 -2.98 -25.56
CA THR A 214 2.04 -2.71 -26.06
C THR A 214 3.03 -3.71 -25.47
N ASP A 215 3.94 -4.23 -26.28
CA ASP A 215 5.03 -5.07 -25.81
C ASP A 215 6.25 -4.23 -25.34
N HIS A 216 7.25 -4.89 -24.77
CA HIS A 216 8.44 -4.22 -24.24
C HIS A 216 9.28 -3.55 -25.35
N ASP A 217 9.36 -4.15 -26.53
CA ASP A 217 10.15 -3.62 -27.65
C ASP A 217 9.49 -2.38 -28.25
N GLY A 218 8.16 -2.36 -28.33
CA GLY A 218 7.40 -1.19 -28.69
C GLY A 218 7.63 -0.03 -27.71
N LEU A 219 7.58 -0.29 -26.40
CA LEU A 219 7.89 0.72 -25.38
C LEU A 219 9.32 1.23 -25.50
N ASN A 220 10.30 0.34 -25.68
CA ASN A 220 11.70 0.72 -25.88
C ASN A 220 11.86 1.64 -27.12
N THR A 221 11.16 1.31 -28.20
CA THR A 221 11.16 2.08 -29.45
C THR A 221 10.60 3.48 -29.23
N ALA A 222 9.46 3.61 -28.55
CA ALA A 222 8.83 4.89 -28.26
C ALA A 222 9.72 5.76 -27.36
N ILE A 223 10.32 5.19 -26.31
CA ILE A 223 11.24 5.90 -25.41
C ILE A 223 12.45 6.44 -26.19
N LYS A 224 13.09 5.61 -27.03
CA LYS A 224 14.25 6.02 -27.83
C LYS A 224 13.91 7.11 -28.84
N LYS A 225 12.76 7.01 -29.54
CA LYS A 225 12.29 8.05 -30.45
C LYS A 225 12.01 9.37 -29.71
N ALA A 226 11.39 9.31 -28.53
CA ALA A 226 11.11 10.49 -27.72
C ALA A 226 12.40 11.16 -27.23
N ALA A 227 13.35 10.38 -26.74
CA ALA A 227 14.66 10.85 -26.31
C ALA A 227 15.45 11.51 -27.48
N LYS A 228 15.50 10.84 -28.63
CA LYS A 228 16.16 11.38 -29.85
C LYS A 228 15.53 12.72 -30.27
N LYS A 229 14.19 12.82 -30.29
CA LYS A 229 13.47 14.05 -30.61
C LYS A 229 13.78 15.19 -29.62
N ALA A 230 14.07 14.85 -28.38
CA ALA A 230 14.43 15.81 -27.33
C ALA A 230 15.96 16.08 -27.25
N GLY A 231 16.76 15.50 -28.11
CA GLY A 231 18.23 15.66 -28.11
C GLY A 231 18.91 15.04 -26.87
N ILE A 232 18.37 13.98 -26.31
CA ILE A 232 18.95 13.29 -25.15
C ILE A 232 19.20 11.81 -25.43
N ASP A 233 20.23 11.27 -24.78
CA ASP A 233 20.52 9.83 -24.77
C ASP A 233 19.91 9.17 -23.55
N VAL A 234 19.44 7.95 -23.76
CA VAL A 234 18.85 7.12 -22.68
C VAL A 234 19.40 5.71 -22.69
N ASP A 235 19.51 5.14 -21.50
CA ASP A 235 19.74 3.71 -21.28
C ASP A 235 18.45 3.09 -20.75
N ILE A 236 18.00 1.98 -21.34
CA ILE A 236 16.77 1.29 -21.00
C ILE A 236 17.12 -0.12 -20.56
N LYS A 237 16.79 -0.46 -19.31
CA LYS A 237 17.06 -1.79 -18.75
C LYS A 237 15.83 -2.40 -18.14
N TRP A 238 15.57 -3.65 -18.51
CA TRP A 238 14.51 -4.48 -17.94
C TRP A 238 15.09 -5.48 -16.95
N TYR A 239 14.44 -5.59 -15.82
CA TYR A 239 14.82 -6.50 -14.73
C TYR A 239 13.67 -7.44 -14.39
N ASN A 240 14.00 -8.69 -14.03
CA ASN A 240 13.08 -9.50 -13.26
C ASN A 240 13.06 -8.95 -11.84
N PHE A 241 11.88 -8.82 -11.27
CA PHE A 241 11.76 -8.33 -9.88
C PHE A 241 12.47 -9.24 -8.88
N SER A 242 12.50 -10.57 -9.15
CA SER A 242 13.22 -11.56 -8.34
C SER A 242 14.73 -11.28 -8.22
N ASP A 243 15.34 -10.73 -9.27
CA ASP A 243 16.79 -10.55 -9.36
C ASP A 243 17.28 -9.35 -8.53
N LEU A 244 16.37 -8.50 -8.09
CA LEU A 244 16.67 -7.29 -7.31
C LEU A 244 16.96 -7.57 -5.82
N GLY A 245 16.76 -8.80 -5.35
CA GLY A 245 17.03 -9.18 -3.95
C GLY A 245 16.33 -10.47 -3.54
N LYS A 246 16.73 -11.01 -2.40
CA LYS A 246 16.18 -12.26 -1.84
C LYS A 246 14.77 -12.06 -1.27
N THR A 247 14.54 -10.93 -0.64
CA THR A 247 13.25 -10.59 -0.01
C THR A 247 12.56 -9.45 -0.75
N VAL A 248 11.24 -9.36 -0.63
CA VAL A 248 10.45 -8.25 -1.22
C VAL A 248 10.98 -6.88 -0.78
N LYS A 249 11.37 -6.77 0.49
CA LYS A 249 11.95 -5.53 1.03
C LYS A 249 13.27 -5.18 0.35
N GLU A 250 14.16 -6.16 0.17
CA GLU A 250 15.46 -5.95 -0.51
C GLU A 250 15.26 -5.55 -1.96
N ARG A 251 14.31 -6.17 -2.65
CA ARG A 251 13.97 -5.84 -4.05
C ARG A 251 13.52 -4.38 -4.20
N PHE A 252 12.57 -3.93 -3.37
CA PHE A 252 12.16 -2.53 -3.39
C PHE A 252 13.22 -1.57 -2.88
N ALA A 253 14.10 -1.98 -1.96
CA ALA A 253 15.22 -1.16 -1.52
C ALA A 253 16.26 -0.98 -2.64
N ALA A 254 16.54 -2.03 -3.42
CA ALA A 254 17.40 -1.95 -4.60
C ALA A 254 16.79 -1.03 -5.68
N LEU A 255 15.50 -1.22 -5.97
CA LEU A 255 14.78 -0.38 -6.93
C LEU A 255 14.74 1.09 -6.49
N ALA A 256 14.51 1.37 -5.21
CA ALA A 256 14.56 2.72 -4.66
C ALA A 256 15.91 3.41 -4.92
N LYS A 257 17.01 2.70 -4.72
CA LYS A 257 18.36 3.21 -5.02
C LYS A 257 18.55 3.56 -6.50
N MET A 258 17.93 2.79 -7.41
CA MET A 258 17.99 3.04 -8.84
C MET A 258 17.19 4.29 -9.23
N ILE A 259 15.94 4.42 -8.76
CA ILE A 259 15.00 5.44 -9.21
C ILE A 259 15.08 6.76 -8.44
N CYS A 260 15.80 6.82 -7.31
CA CYS A 260 15.99 8.04 -6.50
C CYS A 260 16.84 9.14 -7.17
N LYS A 261 17.29 8.92 -8.38
CA LYS A 261 18.12 9.85 -9.14
C LYS A 261 17.25 10.78 -10.00
N LYS A 262 17.67 12.03 -10.15
CA LYS A 262 16.93 13.03 -10.97
C LYS A 262 16.74 12.62 -12.43
N ASN A 263 17.69 11.87 -12.96
CA ASN A 263 17.76 11.44 -14.35
C ASN A 263 17.26 10.01 -14.57
N VAL A 264 16.44 9.47 -13.71
CA VAL A 264 15.92 8.07 -13.80
C VAL A 264 14.43 8.05 -13.57
N PHE A 265 13.69 7.31 -14.36
CA PHE A 265 12.33 6.87 -14.03
C PHE A 265 12.21 5.37 -14.20
N ALA A 266 11.20 4.79 -13.57
CA ALA A 266 10.88 3.38 -13.75
C ALA A 266 9.38 3.17 -13.82
N PHE A 267 8.99 2.12 -14.52
CA PHE A 267 7.62 1.63 -14.55
C PHE A 267 7.62 0.10 -14.43
N THR A 268 6.49 -0.42 -13.95
CA THR A 268 6.30 -1.86 -13.73
C THR A 268 5.30 -2.42 -14.72
N HIS A 269 5.55 -3.64 -15.17
CA HIS A 269 4.57 -4.49 -15.80
C HIS A 269 3.97 -5.39 -14.73
N ILE A 270 2.68 -5.31 -14.51
CA ILE A 270 1.97 -6.02 -13.44
C ILE A 270 0.82 -6.84 -14.02
N GLY A 271 0.50 -7.96 -13.36
CA GLY A 271 -0.74 -8.69 -13.59
C GLY A 271 -1.81 -8.17 -12.63
N TYR A 272 -2.70 -7.37 -13.14
CA TYR A 272 -3.75 -6.73 -12.36
C TYR A 272 -4.97 -7.63 -12.29
N GLN A 273 -5.47 -7.85 -11.08
CA GLN A 273 -6.69 -8.59 -10.85
C GLN A 273 -7.76 -7.65 -10.32
N CYS A 274 -8.75 -7.33 -11.13
CA CYS A 274 -9.90 -6.57 -10.68
C CYS A 274 -10.76 -7.39 -9.72
N SER A 275 -11.13 -6.82 -8.59
CA SER A 275 -12.18 -7.38 -7.72
C SER A 275 -13.44 -6.56 -7.89
N GLY A 276 -14.45 -7.10 -8.52
CA GLY A 276 -15.83 -6.60 -8.43
C GLY A 276 -16.52 -6.13 -9.71
N GLU A 277 -15.83 -5.58 -10.72
CA GLU A 277 -16.48 -5.13 -11.98
C GLU A 277 -15.86 -5.73 -13.24
N CYS A 278 -14.70 -6.36 -13.12
CA CYS A 278 -14.17 -7.20 -14.18
C CYS A 278 -14.59 -8.64 -13.91
N SER A 279 -14.97 -9.40 -14.94
CA SER A 279 -15.29 -10.82 -14.83
C SER A 279 -14.28 -11.51 -13.92
N SER A 280 -14.77 -12.08 -12.83
CA SER A 280 -13.99 -12.61 -11.72
C SER A 280 -12.86 -13.52 -12.17
N GLY A 281 -11.65 -13.22 -11.74
CA GLY A 281 -10.48 -14.08 -11.89
C GLY A 281 -9.57 -13.80 -13.09
N THR A 282 -9.90 -12.89 -13.99
CA THR A 282 -9.02 -12.58 -15.13
C THR A 282 -7.89 -11.66 -14.70
N VAL A 283 -6.65 -12.13 -14.84
CA VAL A 283 -5.44 -11.32 -14.72
C VAL A 283 -5.15 -10.71 -16.08
N PHE A 284 -5.07 -9.40 -16.16
CA PHE A 284 -4.63 -8.71 -17.37
C PHE A 284 -3.32 -7.96 -17.16
N GLY A 285 -2.49 -7.92 -18.20
CA GLY A 285 -1.23 -7.17 -18.17
C GLY A 285 -1.49 -5.66 -18.11
N HIS A 286 -0.79 -4.98 -17.21
CA HIS A 286 -0.91 -3.53 -17.04
C HIS A 286 0.43 -2.90 -16.74
N TYR A 287 0.65 -1.68 -17.25
CA TYR A 287 1.85 -0.90 -16.93
C TYR A 287 1.51 0.24 -15.99
N GLU A 288 2.35 0.42 -14.99
CA GLU A 288 2.24 1.52 -14.02
C GLU A 288 3.59 2.20 -13.82
N MET A 289 3.61 3.51 -13.82
CA MET A 289 4.83 4.24 -13.48
C MET A 289 5.05 4.22 -11.96
N LEU A 290 6.27 3.91 -11.54
CA LEU A 290 6.69 4.01 -10.15
C LEU A 290 7.05 5.46 -9.83
N ASP A 291 6.27 6.07 -8.95
CA ASP A 291 6.46 7.47 -8.56
C ASP A 291 7.34 7.61 -7.31
N LYS A 292 7.07 6.83 -6.27
CA LYS A 292 7.84 6.84 -5.02
C LYS A 292 7.95 5.47 -4.39
N ILE A 293 9.09 5.22 -3.74
CA ILE A 293 9.31 4.02 -2.92
C ILE A 293 9.73 4.47 -1.52
N ASP A 294 8.89 4.20 -0.55
CA ASP A 294 9.21 4.42 0.86
C ASP A 294 9.69 3.11 1.48
N VAL A 295 11.00 2.91 1.49
CA VAL A 295 11.63 1.71 2.04
C VAL A 295 11.38 1.58 3.54
N LYS A 296 11.24 2.71 4.24
CA LYS A 296 10.99 2.74 5.67
C LYS A 296 9.59 2.25 6.00
N ASN A 297 8.59 2.74 5.29
CA ASN A 297 7.20 2.36 5.49
C ASN A 297 6.81 1.12 4.67
N GLN A 298 7.73 0.59 3.84
CA GLN A 298 7.52 -0.52 2.93
C GLN A 298 6.28 -0.31 2.05
N GLU A 299 6.19 0.88 1.51
CA GLU A 299 5.13 1.31 0.61
C GLU A 299 5.75 1.82 -0.69
N VAL A 300 5.09 1.53 -1.79
CA VAL A 300 5.38 2.08 -3.11
C VAL A 300 4.20 2.92 -3.55
N ARG A 301 4.48 4.04 -4.19
CA ARG A 301 3.47 4.85 -4.85
C ARG A 301 3.60 4.64 -6.36
N ALA A 302 2.57 4.04 -6.93
CA ALA A 302 2.45 3.86 -8.36
C ALA A 302 1.42 4.84 -8.96
N LEU A 303 1.67 5.28 -10.18
CA LEU A 303 0.73 6.00 -10.99
C LEU A 303 -0.04 4.98 -11.83
N ASN A 304 -1.25 4.66 -11.40
CA ASN A 304 -2.14 3.77 -12.11
C ASN A 304 -3.00 4.57 -13.10
N SER A 305 -2.85 4.29 -14.37
CA SER A 305 -3.55 4.97 -15.45
C SER A 305 -5.00 4.53 -15.68
N LEU A 306 -5.44 3.42 -15.10
CA LEU A 306 -6.80 2.89 -15.28
C LEU A 306 -7.88 3.73 -14.56
N GLY A 307 -7.49 4.64 -13.68
CA GLY A 307 -8.41 5.58 -13.05
C GLY A 307 -9.52 4.89 -12.25
N ASN A 308 -10.76 5.39 -12.40
CA ASN A 308 -11.92 4.92 -11.64
C ASN A 308 -12.57 3.63 -12.20
N HIS A 309 -11.95 2.96 -13.15
CA HIS A 309 -12.55 1.78 -13.79
C HIS A 309 -12.51 0.50 -12.95
N CYS A 310 -11.96 0.53 -11.76
CA CYS A 310 -11.95 -0.62 -10.86
C CYS A 310 -12.70 -0.29 -9.58
N GLY A 311 -13.86 -0.89 -9.39
CA GLY A 311 -14.77 -0.66 -8.25
C GLY A 311 -14.24 -1.00 -6.86
N SER A 312 -12.98 -1.38 -6.68
CA SER A 312 -12.49 -1.94 -5.42
C SER A 312 -11.48 -1.10 -4.65
N GLY A 313 -11.36 0.18 -4.93
CA GLY A 313 -10.48 1.07 -4.14
C GLY A 313 -8.97 0.86 -4.33
N TYR A 314 -8.56 0.02 -5.28
CA TYR A 314 -7.16 -0.18 -5.68
C TYR A 314 -6.79 0.65 -6.92
N CYS A 315 -7.76 1.27 -7.54
CA CYS A 315 -7.61 2.12 -8.69
C CYS A 315 -7.67 3.57 -8.25
N GLY A 316 -6.61 4.24 -8.40
CA GLY A 316 -6.45 5.65 -8.15
C GLY A 316 -5.12 6.09 -8.71
N HIS A 317 -5.10 7.29 -9.18
CA HIS A 317 -4.02 7.82 -9.98
C HIS A 317 -2.66 7.83 -9.27
N LEU A 318 -2.65 8.02 -7.96
CA LEU A 318 -1.44 7.99 -7.13
C LEU A 318 -1.78 7.21 -5.85
N GLN A 319 -1.52 5.91 -5.86
CA GLN A 319 -1.82 5.06 -4.72
C GLN A 319 -0.56 4.58 -4.03
N TRP A 320 -0.56 4.77 -2.73
CA TRP A 320 0.36 4.07 -1.86
C TRP A 320 -0.12 2.64 -1.62
N ARG A 321 0.71 1.68 -2.00
CA ARG A 321 0.50 0.25 -1.79
C ARG A 321 1.62 -0.31 -0.93
N SER A 322 1.31 -1.34 -0.14
CA SER A 322 2.36 -2.07 0.56
C SER A 322 3.26 -2.80 -0.42
N PHE A 323 4.51 -3.00 -0.06
CA PHE A 323 5.45 -3.80 -0.85
C PHE A 323 4.92 -5.21 -1.17
N SER A 324 4.19 -5.83 -0.23
CA SER A 324 3.62 -7.15 -0.45
C SER A 324 2.52 -7.16 -1.51
N LEU A 325 1.67 -6.13 -1.56
CA LEU A 325 0.60 -6.02 -2.55
C LEU A 325 1.17 -5.76 -3.94
N GLU A 326 2.11 -4.82 -4.05
CA GLU A 326 2.75 -4.52 -5.32
C GLU A 326 3.57 -5.71 -5.84
N ALA A 327 4.32 -6.39 -4.95
CA ALA A 327 5.04 -7.61 -5.31
C ALA A 327 4.11 -8.74 -5.77
N HIS A 328 2.91 -8.84 -5.19
CA HIS A 328 1.90 -9.78 -5.65
C HIS A 328 1.45 -9.47 -7.09
N PHE A 329 1.16 -8.22 -7.40
CA PHE A 329 0.80 -7.82 -8.77
C PHE A 329 1.94 -8.06 -9.76
N ILE A 330 3.18 -7.75 -9.38
CA ILE A 330 4.36 -8.01 -10.21
C ILE A 330 4.55 -9.51 -10.45
N SER A 331 4.31 -10.35 -9.44
CA SER A 331 4.49 -11.81 -9.54
C SER A 331 3.48 -12.51 -10.46
N ASN A 332 2.36 -11.85 -10.76
CA ASN A 332 1.37 -12.37 -11.70
C ASN A 332 1.81 -12.26 -13.19
N ILE A 333 2.96 -11.63 -13.44
CA ILE A 333 3.57 -11.53 -14.77
C ILE A 333 4.84 -12.38 -14.80
N SER A 334 4.94 -13.26 -15.79
CA SER A 334 6.08 -14.18 -15.97
C SER A 334 7.31 -13.56 -16.64
N GLN A 335 7.21 -12.33 -17.09
CA GLN A 335 8.26 -11.62 -17.85
C GLN A 335 9.05 -10.66 -16.96
N LYS A 336 10.15 -10.11 -17.53
CA LYS A 336 10.87 -8.97 -16.94
C LYS A 336 9.87 -7.84 -16.65
N SER A 337 9.67 -7.55 -15.40
CA SER A 337 8.52 -6.73 -14.98
C SER A 337 8.88 -5.31 -14.56
N ILE A 338 10.19 -4.99 -14.47
CA ILE A 338 10.66 -3.66 -14.06
C ILE A 338 11.48 -3.04 -15.19
N CYS A 339 11.01 -1.93 -15.72
CA CYS A 339 11.79 -1.11 -16.65
C CYS A 339 12.39 0.08 -15.91
N VAL A 340 13.68 0.28 -16.07
CA VAL A 340 14.40 1.45 -15.55
C VAL A 340 15.00 2.20 -16.74
N VAL A 341 14.65 3.47 -16.87
CA VAL A 341 15.14 4.36 -17.92
C VAL A 341 16.02 5.44 -17.30
N THR A 342 17.24 5.53 -17.77
CA THR A 342 18.23 6.51 -17.28
C THR A 342 18.59 7.47 -18.40
N LYS A 343 18.47 8.77 -18.15
CA LYS A 343 19.04 9.82 -19.01
C LYS A 343 20.55 9.86 -18.77
N LYS A 344 21.34 9.74 -19.85
CA LYS A 344 22.82 9.86 -19.85
C LYS A 344 23.27 11.31 -19.78
#